data_5a1ef4d0a319efaeab30bbafbad05ef3
#
_entry.id   5a1ef4d0a319efaeab30bbafbad05ef3
#
_cell.length_a   1.000
_cell.length_b   1.000
_cell.length_c   1.000
_cell.angle_alpha   90.00
_cell.angle_beta   90.00
_cell.angle_gamma   90.00
#
_symmetry.space_group_name_H-M   'P 1'
#
loop_
_entity.id
_entity.type
_entity.pdbx_description
1 polymer ?
#
loop_
_entity_poly.entity_id
_entity_poly.type
_entity_poly.pdbx_seq_one_letter_code
_entity_poly.pdbx_strand_id
1 'polypeptide(L)'
;MQEKGSISIHTENIFPIIKKFLYSDHEIFLRELVSNAVDATQKLKSLAQLGEFKGELGELKVRVTVDKEARKITISDRGIGMTAEEIKKYINQIAFSGATEFVEQYKEKDAATKDQIIGQFGLGFYSAFMVAKEVEIWSKSYKDDTLTAHWTCDGSTEFTLDEPTGEHEKAERGTDVVLHVAEDSDEFLEEARLKSILSKYCKFLPIPIEFEGEVINQTAPIWTKQPSELTDEDYTKFYQELYPFSEPPLFWIHLNVDYPFNLTGILYFPKIKDELQLQRNKIQLYSRQVFITDEVKDVVPEFLMLLHGVIDSPDIPLNVSRSFLQADAAVKKINTYITKKVADKLAELFRKDREGYEQKWSDIGLFVKYGMLSDDKFYDRAKDIVLVQDTTDKYYTLNEYQEHIQANQKDKNEQTVILYTTDPEAQHGYVQAALDRGYSVLKLNAVLDPHFIGQLEQKLEKVTFKRVDADTVGKLIEKDETTESVLSDDDKTKLTEVYKAAINNEHMQVQVEALSPQDAPVIVTVPEFMRRMKDMQRVGGGGGMQMFGSLPDSYTVSVNANHPVAQRVLAQEGEAGQKLAKQAFDLALLSQGMLKGEALTDFVKRSADLLTAE
;
A
#
# COMPACT_ATOMS: atom_id res chain seq x y z
N MET A 1 -54.75 18.55 2.38
CA MET A 1 -54.43 19.26 1.12
C MET A 1 -53.13 18.68 0.59
N GLN A 2 -53.13 18.07 -0.58
CA GLN A 2 -51.94 17.48 -1.17
C GLN A 2 -51.60 18.37 -2.36
N GLU A 3 -50.45 19.08 -2.27
CA GLU A 3 -49.98 19.97 -3.32
C GLU A 3 -48.87 19.25 -4.11
N LYS A 4 -48.95 19.22 -5.41
CA LYS A 4 -47.91 18.72 -6.31
C LYS A 4 -47.34 19.92 -7.07
N GLY A 5 -46.04 20.16 -6.91
CA GLY A 5 -45.29 21.20 -7.61
C GLY A 5 -44.00 20.65 -8.20
N SER A 6 -43.40 21.36 -9.14
CA SER A 6 -42.04 21.10 -9.65
C SER A 6 -41.04 21.97 -8.89
N ILE A 7 -39.88 21.41 -8.58
CA ILE A 7 -38.75 22.16 -8.03
C ILE A 7 -38.16 23.00 -9.18
N SER A 8 -38.03 24.30 -8.98
CA SER A 8 -37.39 25.23 -9.94
C SER A 8 -35.97 25.53 -9.48
N ILE A 9 -35.06 25.73 -10.43
CA ILE A 9 -33.68 26.10 -10.22
C ILE A 9 -33.46 27.52 -10.66
N HIS A 10 -32.87 28.36 -9.80
CA HIS A 10 -32.39 29.70 -10.17
C HIS A 10 -31.03 29.56 -10.86
N THR A 11 -30.99 29.69 -12.17
CA THR A 11 -29.78 29.54 -13.00
C THR A 11 -28.70 30.56 -12.67
N GLU A 12 -29.03 31.76 -12.19
CA GLU A 12 -28.05 32.77 -11.76
C GLU A 12 -27.11 32.33 -10.67
N ASN A 13 -27.52 31.36 -9.83
CA ASN A 13 -26.70 30.84 -8.74
C ASN A 13 -25.90 29.58 -9.11
N ILE A 14 -26.14 28.96 -10.25
CA ILE A 14 -25.51 27.69 -10.62
C ILE A 14 -24.03 27.85 -10.98
N PHE A 15 -23.68 28.86 -11.79
CA PHE A 15 -22.27 29.11 -12.17
C PHE A 15 -21.36 29.38 -10.96
N PRO A 16 -21.74 30.23 -10.00
CA PRO A 16 -20.98 30.38 -8.75
C PRO A 16 -20.82 29.09 -7.97
N ILE A 17 -21.85 28.23 -7.96
CA ILE A 17 -21.79 26.93 -7.29
C ILE A 17 -20.84 25.98 -8.01
N ILE A 18 -20.93 25.89 -9.34
CA ILE A 18 -20.01 25.09 -10.16
C ILE A 18 -18.57 25.55 -9.95
N LYS A 19 -18.33 26.87 -10.07
CA LYS A 19 -17.00 27.46 -9.92
C LYS A 19 -16.40 27.25 -8.53
N LYS A 20 -17.19 27.28 -7.46
CA LYS A 20 -16.71 27.29 -6.07
C LYS A 20 -16.74 25.93 -5.37
N PHE A 21 -17.65 25.02 -5.74
CA PHE A 21 -17.93 23.81 -4.99
C PHE A 21 -17.80 22.50 -5.76
N LEU A 22 -17.91 22.51 -7.10
CA LEU A 22 -17.84 21.29 -7.90
C LEU A 22 -16.41 20.83 -8.15
N TYR A 23 -15.47 21.76 -8.26
CA TYR A 23 -14.09 21.47 -8.58
C TYR A 23 -13.16 22.13 -7.56
N SER A 24 -12.41 21.30 -6.83
CA SER A 24 -11.44 21.76 -5.83
C SER A 24 -10.12 22.25 -6.45
N ASP A 25 -9.86 21.90 -7.71
CA ASP A 25 -8.62 22.20 -8.41
C ASP A 25 -8.93 22.78 -9.79
N HIS A 26 -8.39 23.94 -10.09
CA HIS A 26 -8.62 24.66 -11.35
C HIS A 26 -8.03 23.90 -12.56
N GLU A 27 -6.94 23.15 -12.39
CA GLU A 27 -6.31 22.42 -13.51
C GLU A 27 -7.24 21.38 -14.17
N ILE A 28 -8.34 21.01 -13.51
CA ILE A 28 -9.34 20.07 -14.01
C ILE A 28 -10.04 20.55 -15.29
N PHE A 29 -10.10 21.86 -15.53
CA PHE A 29 -10.73 22.41 -16.75
C PHE A 29 -10.14 21.78 -18.01
N LEU A 30 -8.81 21.65 -18.07
CA LEU A 30 -8.15 21.14 -19.25
C LEU A 30 -8.41 19.63 -19.43
N ARG A 31 -8.43 18.87 -18.34
CA ARG A 31 -8.82 17.46 -18.38
C ARG A 31 -10.23 17.27 -18.94
N GLU A 32 -11.20 18.03 -18.45
CA GLU A 32 -12.59 17.90 -18.87
C GLU A 32 -12.80 18.29 -20.34
N LEU A 33 -12.21 19.41 -20.79
CA LEU A 33 -12.34 19.87 -22.17
C LEU A 33 -11.64 18.92 -23.15
N VAL A 34 -10.44 18.44 -22.83
CA VAL A 34 -9.74 17.45 -23.66
C VAL A 34 -10.51 16.12 -23.67
N SER A 35 -11.08 15.68 -22.55
CA SER A 35 -11.93 14.48 -22.51
C SER A 35 -13.17 14.62 -23.39
N ASN A 36 -13.81 15.78 -23.42
CA ASN A 36 -14.96 16.03 -24.30
C ASN A 36 -14.55 15.99 -25.79
N ALA A 37 -13.39 16.53 -26.14
CA ALA A 37 -12.85 16.48 -27.51
C ALA A 37 -12.49 15.04 -27.94
N VAL A 38 -11.94 14.24 -27.00
CA VAL A 38 -11.70 12.80 -27.20
C VAL A 38 -13.02 12.07 -27.42
N ASP A 39 -14.04 12.33 -26.62
CA ASP A 39 -15.37 11.72 -26.77
C ASP A 39 -16.03 12.06 -28.12
N ALA A 40 -15.95 13.31 -28.55
CA ALA A 40 -16.46 13.74 -29.86
C ALA A 40 -15.75 12.97 -31.00
N THR A 41 -14.46 12.76 -30.87
CA THR A 41 -13.65 12.00 -31.84
C THR A 41 -13.96 10.51 -31.81
N GLN A 42 -14.12 9.90 -30.62
CA GLN A 42 -14.51 8.50 -30.46
C GLN A 42 -15.92 8.23 -31.03
N LYS A 43 -16.87 9.12 -30.77
CA LYS A 43 -18.22 9.03 -31.37
C LYS A 43 -18.17 8.96 -32.89
N LEU A 44 -17.35 9.79 -33.53
CA LEU A 44 -17.18 9.75 -34.99
C LEU A 44 -16.59 8.41 -35.47
N LYS A 45 -15.57 7.87 -34.74
CA LYS A 45 -15.01 6.55 -35.05
C LYS A 45 -16.07 5.46 -34.95
N SER A 46 -16.89 5.47 -33.91
CA SER A 46 -17.99 4.52 -33.73
C SER A 46 -19.02 4.62 -34.85
N LEU A 47 -19.43 5.83 -35.24
CA LEU A 47 -20.36 6.04 -36.37
C LEU A 47 -19.78 5.52 -37.69
N ALA A 48 -18.50 5.70 -37.95
CA ALA A 48 -17.84 5.15 -39.13
C ALA A 48 -17.76 3.63 -39.11
N GLN A 49 -17.47 3.00 -37.97
CA GLN A 49 -17.49 1.54 -37.81
C GLN A 49 -18.87 0.94 -38.02
N LEU A 50 -19.93 1.63 -37.60
CA LEU A 50 -21.31 1.24 -37.78
C LEU A 50 -21.83 1.54 -39.20
N GLY A 51 -21.03 2.20 -40.06
CA GLY A 51 -21.42 2.57 -41.44
C GLY A 51 -22.40 3.76 -41.50
N GLU A 52 -22.59 4.47 -40.39
CA GLU A 52 -23.50 5.66 -40.30
C GLU A 52 -22.73 6.95 -40.72
N PHE A 53 -21.42 6.94 -40.72
CA PHE A 53 -20.58 7.97 -41.32
C PHE A 53 -19.83 7.42 -42.53
N LYS A 54 -20.03 8.00 -43.72
CA LYS A 54 -19.45 7.56 -44.99
C LYS A 54 -18.35 8.51 -45.51
N GLY A 55 -18.13 9.63 -44.82
CA GLY A 55 -17.09 10.59 -45.20
C GLY A 55 -15.68 10.11 -44.84
N GLU A 56 -14.69 10.83 -45.28
CA GLU A 56 -13.30 10.58 -44.90
C GLU A 56 -13.08 10.97 -43.41
N LEU A 57 -12.53 10.04 -42.63
CA LEU A 57 -12.20 10.31 -41.24
C LEU A 57 -11.09 11.35 -41.10
N GLY A 58 -10.13 11.36 -42.03
CA GLY A 58 -8.96 12.23 -41.95
C GLY A 58 -8.10 11.93 -40.72
N GLU A 59 -7.33 12.91 -40.31
CA GLU A 59 -6.48 12.78 -39.12
C GLU A 59 -7.29 13.07 -37.85
N LEU A 60 -7.54 12.03 -37.05
CA LEU A 60 -8.29 12.12 -35.81
C LEU A 60 -7.33 12.42 -34.65
N LYS A 61 -7.25 13.65 -34.23
CA LYS A 61 -6.46 14.12 -33.07
C LYS A 61 -7.14 15.28 -32.37
N VAL A 62 -6.82 15.47 -31.13
CA VAL A 62 -7.13 16.66 -30.34
C VAL A 62 -5.90 17.56 -30.33
N ARG A 63 -6.07 18.85 -30.66
CA ARG A 63 -5.00 19.83 -30.61
C ARG A 63 -5.26 20.83 -29.48
N VAL A 64 -4.24 21.09 -28.68
CA VAL A 64 -4.24 22.14 -27.65
C VAL A 64 -3.18 23.16 -28.03
N THR A 65 -3.55 24.43 -28.09
CA THR A 65 -2.65 25.54 -28.37
C THR A 65 -2.84 26.67 -27.36
N VAL A 66 -1.78 27.43 -27.12
CA VAL A 66 -1.83 28.62 -26.26
C VAL A 66 -1.29 29.82 -27.00
N ASP A 67 -2.05 30.92 -26.99
CA ASP A 67 -1.62 32.25 -27.44
C ASP A 67 -1.50 33.16 -26.22
N LYS A 68 -0.28 33.34 -25.77
CA LYS A 68 0.03 34.10 -24.56
C LYS A 68 -0.26 35.61 -24.73
N GLU A 69 -0.05 36.14 -25.94
CA GLU A 69 -0.29 37.57 -26.22
C GLU A 69 -1.79 37.88 -26.29
N ALA A 70 -2.56 37.02 -26.95
CA ALA A 70 -4.00 37.12 -27.02
C ALA A 70 -4.71 36.61 -25.75
N ARG A 71 -3.95 35.98 -24.81
CA ARG A 71 -4.47 35.34 -23.59
C ARG A 71 -5.52 34.28 -23.88
N LYS A 72 -5.26 33.42 -24.88
CA LYS A 72 -6.20 32.40 -25.34
C LYS A 72 -5.59 30.99 -25.20
N ILE A 73 -6.44 30.06 -24.80
CA ILE A 73 -6.17 28.61 -24.91
C ILE A 73 -7.23 28.04 -25.82
N THR A 74 -6.83 27.28 -26.83
CA THR A 74 -7.75 26.64 -27.78
C THR A 74 -7.62 25.12 -27.72
N ILE A 75 -8.75 24.44 -27.57
CA ILE A 75 -8.87 22.99 -27.65
C ILE A 75 -9.68 22.64 -28.89
N SER A 76 -9.07 21.98 -29.85
CA SER A 76 -9.64 21.66 -31.16
C SER A 76 -9.76 20.15 -31.35
N ASP A 77 -10.92 19.67 -31.80
CA ASP A 77 -11.14 18.30 -32.24
C ASP A 77 -11.65 18.26 -33.69
N ARG A 78 -11.56 17.09 -34.30
CA ARG A 78 -12.17 16.77 -35.60
C ARG A 78 -13.19 15.64 -35.47
N GLY A 79 -13.90 15.64 -34.35
CA GLY A 79 -14.94 14.68 -34.04
C GLY A 79 -16.26 14.96 -34.78
N ILE A 80 -17.37 14.61 -34.14
CA ILE A 80 -18.72 14.76 -34.72
C ILE A 80 -19.16 16.21 -34.91
N GLY A 81 -18.58 17.17 -34.20
CA GLY A 81 -19.05 18.54 -34.15
C GLY A 81 -20.49 18.68 -33.66
N MET A 82 -21.03 19.90 -33.73
CA MET A 82 -22.40 20.22 -33.30
C MET A 82 -23.03 21.21 -34.25
N THR A 83 -24.34 21.09 -34.49
CA THR A 83 -25.16 22.13 -35.09
C THR A 83 -25.57 23.17 -34.05
N ALA A 84 -26.09 24.32 -34.47
CA ALA A 84 -26.62 25.36 -33.56
C ALA A 84 -27.69 24.78 -32.61
N GLU A 85 -28.57 23.91 -33.08
CA GLU A 85 -29.60 23.27 -32.27
C GLU A 85 -28.99 22.27 -31.26
N GLU A 86 -27.93 21.56 -31.65
CA GLU A 86 -27.22 20.65 -30.76
C GLU A 86 -26.46 21.42 -29.67
N ILE A 87 -25.90 22.59 -29.98
CA ILE A 87 -25.29 23.47 -28.97
C ILE A 87 -26.36 23.94 -27.96
N LYS A 88 -27.54 24.37 -28.40
CA LYS A 88 -28.64 24.72 -27.50
C LYS A 88 -29.03 23.54 -26.59
N LYS A 89 -28.99 22.32 -27.10
CA LYS A 89 -29.37 21.12 -26.37
C LYS A 89 -28.29 20.67 -25.38
N TYR A 90 -27.02 20.64 -25.79
CA TYR A 90 -25.93 20.00 -25.00
C TYR A 90 -25.06 20.99 -24.23
N ILE A 91 -25.02 22.24 -24.66
CA ILE A 91 -24.21 23.28 -23.98
C ILE A 91 -25.09 24.16 -23.09
N ASN A 92 -26.29 24.58 -23.55
CA ASN A 92 -27.14 25.47 -22.78
C ASN A 92 -28.03 24.76 -21.74
N GLN A 93 -28.03 23.41 -21.70
CA GLN A 93 -28.76 22.64 -20.69
C GLN A 93 -27.78 22.01 -19.71
N ILE A 94 -27.66 22.61 -18.54
CA ILE A 94 -26.76 22.15 -17.48
C ILE A 94 -27.18 20.77 -17.00
N ALA A 95 -26.21 19.86 -16.80
CA ALA A 95 -26.41 18.46 -16.40
C ALA A 95 -27.14 17.60 -17.46
N PHE A 96 -27.18 18.03 -18.70
CA PHE A 96 -27.64 17.22 -19.82
C PHE A 96 -26.44 16.66 -20.60
N SER A 97 -26.31 15.34 -20.66
CA SER A 97 -25.15 14.67 -21.28
C SER A 97 -25.48 14.10 -22.66
N GLY A 98 -24.96 14.72 -23.72
CA GLY A 98 -24.99 14.13 -25.06
C GLY A 98 -24.19 12.85 -25.23
N ALA A 99 -23.30 12.55 -24.29
CA ALA A 99 -22.58 11.28 -24.21
C ALA A 99 -23.50 10.15 -23.75
N THR A 100 -24.32 10.39 -22.72
CA THR A 100 -25.30 9.42 -22.22
C THR A 100 -26.35 9.09 -23.30
N GLU A 101 -26.89 10.11 -23.97
CA GLU A 101 -27.86 9.92 -25.06
C GLU A 101 -27.25 9.09 -26.20
N PHE A 102 -26.01 9.35 -26.59
CA PHE A 102 -25.31 8.58 -27.61
C PHE A 102 -25.13 7.13 -27.20
N VAL A 103 -24.70 6.87 -25.98
CA VAL A 103 -24.56 5.49 -25.45
C VAL A 103 -25.91 4.77 -25.45
N GLU A 104 -26.99 5.42 -25.01
CA GLU A 104 -28.34 4.80 -25.02
C GLU A 104 -28.82 4.43 -26.42
N GLN A 105 -28.52 5.28 -27.40
CA GLN A 105 -28.92 5.05 -28.79
C GLN A 105 -28.17 3.88 -29.45
N TYR A 106 -26.89 3.68 -29.08
CA TYR A 106 -26.00 2.73 -29.77
C TYR A 106 -25.64 1.49 -28.94
N LYS A 107 -25.99 1.42 -27.63
CA LYS A 107 -25.67 0.28 -26.75
C LYS A 107 -26.07 -1.10 -27.24
N GLU A 108 -27.17 -1.19 -28.04
CA GLU A 108 -27.64 -2.45 -28.59
C GLU A 108 -26.89 -2.87 -29.86
N LYS A 109 -26.31 -1.91 -30.57
CA LYS A 109 -25.55 -2.13 -31.82
C LYS A 109 -24.08 -2.44 -31.56
N ASP A 110 -23.49 -1.82 -30.52
CA ASP A 110 -22.11 -2.01 -30.15
C ASP A 110 -21.92 -1.82 -28.63
N ALA A 111 -21.73 -2.92 -27.92
CA ALA A 111 -21.53 -2.91 -26.47
C ALA A 111 -20.22 -2.17 -26.05
N ALA A 112 -19.20 -2.16 -26.92
CA ALA A 112 -17.93 -1.49 -26.65
C ALA A 112 -18.07 0.04 -26.62
N THR A 113 -19.07 0.61 -27.30
CA THR A 113 -19.33 2.06 -27.33
C THR A 113 -19.54 2.62 -25.92
N LYS A 114 -20.20 1.87 -25.04
CA LYS A 114 -20.45 2.31 -23.65
C LYS A 114 -19.15 2.52 -22.87
N ASP A 115 -18.17 1.65 -23.06
CA ASP A 115 -16.93 1.65 -22.29
C ASP A 115 -15.90 2.66 -22.82
N GLN A 116 -16.11 3.17 -24.04
CA GLN A 116 -15.20 4.12 -24.69
C GLN A 116 -15.53 5.58 -24.40
N ILE A 117 -16.75 5.92 -24.00
CA ILE A 117 -17.20 7.31 -23.78
C ILE A 117 -16.88 7.73 -22.33
N ILE A 118 -16.14 8.82 -22.18
CA ILE A 118 -15.62 9.35 -20.91
C ILE A 118 -16.66 10.19 -20.17
N GLY A 119 -17.33 11.11 -20.87
CA GLY A 119 -18.28 12.08 -20.32
C GLY A 119 -19.59 11.44 -19.86
N GLN A 120 -20.05 11.73 -18.64
CA GLN A 120 -21.28 11.17 -18.07
C GLN A 120 -22.25 12.23 -17.51
N PHE A 121 -21.75 13.32 -16.95
CA PHE A 121 -22.54 14.22 -16.09
C PHE A 121 -23.05 15.49 -16.78
N GLY A 122 -22.56 15.83 -17.97
CA GLY A 122 -22.94 17.06 -18.67
C GLY A 122 -22.55 18.36 -17.96
N LEU A 123 -21.51 18.29 -17.12
CA LEU A 123 -21.03 19.41 -16.32
C LEU A 123 -19.57 19.78 -16.62
N GLY A 124 -18.80 18.90 -17.24
CA GLY A 124 -17.37 19.09 -17.49
C GLY A 124 -17.03 20.33 -18.30
N PHE A 125 -17.87 20.68 -19.30
CA PHE A 125 -17.67 21.87 -20.12
C PHE A 125 -17.60 23.15 -19.28
N TYR A 126 -18.45 23.26 -18.26
CA TYR A 126 -18.53 24.49 -17.44
C TYR A 126 -17.31 24.72 -16.55
N SER A 127 -16.42 23.74 -16.42
CA SER A 127 -15.12 23.93 -15.77
C SER A 127 -14.25 24.98 -16.51
N ALA A 128 -14.50 25.25 -17.79
CA ALA A 128 -13.86 26.31 -18.57
C ALA A 128 -13.95 27.68 -17.87
N PHE A 129 -15.10 27.99 -17.27
CA PHE A 129 -15.33 29.25 -16.57
C PHE A 129 -14.60 29.41 -15.23
N MET A 130 -13.87 28.38 -14.80
CA MET A 130 -12.98 28.50 -13.64
C MET A 130 -11.75 29.35 -13.95
N VAL A 131 -11.32 29.36 -15.22
CA VAL A 131 -10.07 29.97 -15.67
C VAL A 131 -10.30 31.02 -16.78
N ALA A 132 -11.48 31.00 -17.42
CA ALA A 132 -11.82 31.89 -18.51
C ALA A 132 -12.85 32.95 -18.07
N LYS A 133 -12.66 34.16 -18.54
CA LYS A 133 -13.64 35.28 -18.45
C LYS A 133 -14.70 35.20 -19.55
N GLU A 134 -14.37 34.52 -20.66
CA GLU A 134 -15.25 34.30 -21.80
C GLU A 134 -14.85 33.02 -22.51
N VAL A 135 -15.81 32.26 -23.01
CA VAL A 135 -15.62 31.01 -23.76
C VAL A 135 -16.34 31.11 -25.09
N GLU A 136 -15.63 30.81 -26.18
CA GLU A 136 -16.20 30.68 -27.52
C GLU A 136 -16.21 29.21 -27.93
N ILE A 137 -17.25 28.79 -28.68
CA ILE A 137 -17.33 27.50 -29.36
C ILE A 137 -17.55 27.76 -30.84
N TRP A 138 -16.63 27.24 -31.66
CA TRP A 138 -16.77 27.16 -33.11
C TRP A 138 -16.97 25.71 -33.50
N SER A 139 -18.13 25.35 -34.03
CA SER A 139 -18.45 23.97 -34.33
C SER A 139 -19.11 23.79 -35.69
N LYS A 140 -18.71 22.70 -36.39
CA LYS A 140 -19.32 22.23 -37.62
C LYS A 140 -19.63 20.74 -37.49
N SER A 141 -20.89 20.38 -37.65
CA SER A 141 -21.35 19.01 -37.53
C SER A 141 -20.80 18.13 -38.67
N TYR A 142 -20.67 16.82 -38.40
CA TYR A 142 -20.35 15.80 -39.42
C TYR A 142 -21.49 15.54 -40.40
N LYS A 143 -22.68 16.04 -40.12
CA LYS A 143 -23.87 15.89 -40.98
C LYS A 143 -23.73 16.76 -42.22
N ASP A 144 -24.21 16.25 -43.34
CA ASP A 144 -24.15 16.98 -44.60
C ASP A 144 -24.95 18.31 -44.54
N ASP A 145 -24.51 19.28 -45.29
CA ASP A 145 -25.14 20.61 -45.45
C ASP A 145 -25.36 21.43 -44.15
N THR A 146 -24.53 21.21 -43.11
CA THR A 146 -24.61 21.98 -41.87
C THR A 146 -23.75 23.24 -41.90
N LEU A 147 -24.29 24.32 -41.35
CA LEU A 147 -23.56 25.57 -41.19
C LEU A 147 -22.63 25.52 -39.97
N THR A 148 -21.63 26.37 -39.94
CA THR A 148 -20.83 26.60 -38.77
C THR A 148 -21.68 27.24 -37.69
N ALA A 149 -21.65 26.74 -36.47
CA ALA A 149 -22.25 27.37 -35.31
C ALA A 149 -21.16 28.05 -34.47
N HIS A 150 -21.38 29.31 -34.12
CA HIS A 150 -20.53 30.08 -33.24
C HIS A 150 -21.31 30.52 -32.00
N TRP A 151 -20.85 30.10 -30.84
CA TRP A 151 -21.46 30.36 -29.55
C TRP A 151 -20.46 31.05 -28.62
N THR A 152 -20.93 32.05 -27.89
CA THR A 152 -20.10 32.78 -26.91
C THR A 152 -20.85 33.00 -25.60
N CYS A 153 -20.11 32.95 -24.47
CA CYS A 153 -20.64 33.23 -23.13
C CYS A 153 -19.52 33.74 -22.22
N ASP A 154 -19.85 34.72 -21.40
CA ASP A 154 -18.95 35.33 -20.40
C ASP A 154 -19.07 34.70 -19.00
N GLY A 155 -19.74 33.54 -18.90
CA GLY A 155 -20.00 32.88 -17.61
C GLY A 155 -21.22 33.44 -16.88
N SER A 156 -21.99 34.31 -17.49
CA SER A 156 -23.36 34.69 -17.07
C SER A 156 -24.38 33.65 -17.57
N THR A 157 -25.64 33.93 -17.35
CA THR A 157 -26.74 33.08 -17.90
C THR A 157 -27.10 33.41 -19.34
N GLU A 158 -26.45 34.45 -19.91
CA GLU A 158 -26.69 34.89 -21.28
C GLU A 158 -25.61 34.32 -22.21
N PHE A 159 -26.01 34.01 -23.43
CA PHE A 159 -25.12 33.55 -24.49
C PHE A 159 -25.50 34.20 -25.81
N THR A 160 -24.56 34.26 -26.74
CA THR A 160 -24.85 34.54 -28.14
C THR A 160 -24.62 33.29 -28.97
N LEU A 161 -25.43 33.09 -30.00
CA LEU A 161 -25.30 31.98 -30.94
C LEU A 161 -25.68 32.48 -32.34
N ASP A 162 -24.75 32.37 -33.25
CA ASP A 162 -24.91 32.73 -34.65
C ASP A 162 -24.35 31.66 -35.58
N GLU A 163 -24.68 31.74 -36.85
CA GLU A 163 -24.22 30.85 -37.90
C GLU A 163 -23.46 31.66 -38.96
N PRO A 164 -22.17 31.93 -38.73
CA PRO A 164 -21.36 32.76 -39.65
C PRO A 164 -21.17 32.02 -40.99
N THR A 165 -21.09 32.82 -42.06
CA THR A 165 -20.88 32.35 -43.42
C THR A 165 -19.68 33.04 -44.05
N GLY A 166 -19.12 32.47 -45.13
CA GLY A 166 -18.02 33.04 -45.87
C GLY A 166 -16.67 32.85 -45.18
N GLU A 167 -15.89 33.92 -45.00
CA GLU A 167 -14.53 33.83 -44.45
C GLU A 167 -14.47 33.37 -42.98
N HIS A 168 -15.58 33.46 -42.26
CA HIS A 168 -15.71 33.02 -40.87
C HIS A 168 -16.29 31.62 -40.72
N GLU A 169 -16.54 30.93 -41.82
CA GLU A 169 -17.03 29.54 -41.79
C GLU A 169 -15.88 28.58 -41.45
N LYS A 170 -16.14 27.66 -40.51
CA LYS A 170 -15.22 26.57 -40.21
C LYS A 170 -15.13 25.62 -41.41
N ALA A 171 -13.93 25.46 -41.99
CA ALA A 171 -13.72 24.64 -43.18
C ALA A 171 -13.99 23.14 -42.93
N GLU A 172 -13.58 22.64 -41.79
CA GLU A 172 -13.65 21.22 -41.44
C GLU A 172 -14.62 20.97 -40.30
N ARG A 173 -15.20 19.75 -40.25
CA ARG A 173 -15.99 19.31 -39.10
C ARG A 173 -15.19 19.31 -37.82
N GLY A 174 -15.88 19.30 -36.68
CA GLY A 174 -15.33 19.26 -35.34
C GLY A 174 -15.59 20.52 -34.56
N THR A 175 -15.00 20.64 -33.41
CA THR A 175 -15.24 21.74 -32.49
C THR A 175 -13.91 22.36 -32.02
N ASP A 176 -13.88 23.70 -32.00
CA ASP A 176 -12.85 24.49 -31.35
C ASP A 176 -13.47 25.18 -30.13
N VAL A 177 -12.95 24.90 -28.94
CA VAL A 177 -13.29 25.61 -27.70
C VAL A 177 -12.18 26.59 -27.39
N VAL A 178 -12.48 27.87 -27.42
CA VAL A 178 -11.52 28.96 -27.18
C VAL A 178 -11.81 29.57 -25.83
N LEU A 179 -10.82 29.58 -24.97
CA LEU A 179 -10.86 30.15 -23.62
C LEU A 179 -10.13 31.50 -23.63
N HIS A 180 -10.83 32.57 -23.29
CA HIS A 180 -10.22 33.86 -22.98
C HIS A 180 -9.82 33.88 -21.51
N VAL A 181 -8.55 33.64 -21.22
CA VAL A 181 -8.06 33.41 -19.85
C VAL A 181 -8.23 34.66 -19.01
N ALA A 182 -8.81 34.50 -17.82
CA ALA A 182 -9.00 35.57 -16.84
C ALA A 182 -7.66 36.05 -16.26
N GLU A 183 -7.62 37.26 -15.72
CA GLU A 183 -6.38 37.87 -15.20
C GLU A 183 -5.82 37.13 -13.97
N ASP A 184 -6.67 36.50 -13.18
CA ASP A 184 -6.31 35.74 -12.00
C ASP A 184 -5.83 34.31 -12.32
N SER A 185 -5.77 33.95 -13.61
CA SER A 185 -5.47 32.57 -14.09
C SER A 185 -4.26 32.52 -15.04
N ASP A 186 -3.35 33.51 -14.93
CA ASP A 186 -2.14 33.64 -15.78
C ASP A 186 -1.24 32.42 -15.81
N GLU A 187 -1.23 31.61 -14.74
CA GLU A 187 -0.44 30.38 -14.68
C GLU A 187 -0.76 29.42 -15.84
N PHE A 188 -1.99 29.43 -16.34
CA PHE A 188 -2.42 28.55 -17.44
C PHE A 188 -2.04 29.07 -18.83
N LEU A 189 -1.47 30.26 -18.95
CA LEU A 189 -0.86 30.74 -20.19
C LEU A 189 0.59 30.26 -20.35
N GLU A 190 1.16 29.63 -19.32
CA GLU A 190 2.50 29.07 -19.38
C GLU A 190 2.46 27.65 -20.00
N GLU A 191 3.18 27.45 -21.13
CA GLU A 191 3.25 26.15 -21.84
C GLU A 191 3.67 24.99 -20.94
N ALA A 192 4.66 25.24 -20.06
CA ALA A 192 5.14 24.22 -19.13
C ALA A 192 4.04 23.76 -18.15
N ARG A 193 3.16 24.69 -17.73
CA ARG A 193 2.02 24.37 -16.86
C ARG A 193 0.99 23.51 -17.57
N LEU A 194 0.59 23.91 -18.79
CA LEU A 194 -0.35 23.14 -19.61
C LEU A 194 0.22 21.75 -19.95
N LYS A 195 1.48 21.66 -20.34
CA LYS A 195 2.16 20.39 -20.64
C LYS A 195 2.16 19.47 -19.41
N SER A 196 2.40 20.02 -18.22
CA SER A 196 2.33 19.27 -16.96
C SER A 196 0.94 18.71 -16.69
N ILE A 197 -0.11 19.52 -16.86
CA ILE A 197 -1.51 19.11 -16.65
C ILE A 197 -1.91 18.04 -17.68
N LEU A 198 -1.59 18.23 -18.94
CA LEU A 198 -1.87 17.25 -20.00
C LEU A 198 -1.13 15.92 -19.76
N SER A 199 0.13 15.99 -19.33
CA SER A 199 0.92 14.79 -19.00
C SER A 199 0.37 14.05 -17.79
N LYS A 200 -0.21 14.76 -16.81
CA LYS A 200 -0.82 14.17 -15.62
C LYS A 200 -2.13 13.46 -15.93
N TYR A 201 -3.04 14.13 -16.61
CA TYR A 201 -4.42 13.65 -16.77
C TYR A 201 -4.69 12.93 -18.08
N CYS A 202 -3.96 13.29 -19.14
CA CYS A 202 -4.28 12.88 -20.51
C CYS A 202 -3.24 11.91 -21.12
N LYS A 203 -2.22 11.50 -20.35
CA LYS A 203 -1.08 10.69 -20.82
C LYS A 203 -1.48 9.44 -21.61
N PHE A 204 -2.62 8.84 -21.29
CA PHE A 204 -3.04 7.56 -21.86
C PHE A 204 -4.38 7.61 -22.59
N LEU A 205 -4.90 8.81 -22.89
CA LEU A 205 -6.15 8.93 -23.64
C LEU A 205 -6.07 8.28 -25.03
N PRO A 206 -7.17 7.67 -25.54
CA PRO A 206 -7.14 6.81 -26.72
C PRO A 206 -7.08 7.56 -28.06
N ILE A 207 -7.05 8.88 -28.05
CA ILE A 207 -6.89 9.74 -29.22
C ILE A 207 -5.58 10.53 -29.07
N PRO A 208 -4.77 10.70 -30.14
CA PRO A 208 -3.57 11.52 -30.10
C PRO A 208 -3.88 12.95 -29.66
N ILE A 209 -3.13 13.44 -28.68
CA ILE A 209 -3.21 14.82 -28.18
C ILE A 209 -1.94 15.55 -28.60
N GLU A 210 -2.11 16.54 -29.47
CA GLU A 210 -1.04 17.40 -29.95
C GLU A 210 -1.03 18.68 -29.14
N PHE A 211 0.11 18.99 -28.54
CA PHE A 211 0.38 20.24 -27.85
C PHE A 211 1.60 20.91 -28.48
N GLU A 212 1.44 22.13 -28.99
CA GLU A 212 2.49 22.91 -29.68
C GLU A 212 3.26 22.08 -30.75
N GLY A 213 2.51 21.28 -31.53
CA GLY A 213 3.04 20.47 -32.63
C GLY A 213 3.62 19.10 -32.24
N GLU A 214 3.66 18.76 -30.96
CA GLU A 214 4.12 17.47 -30.47
C GLU A 214 2.97 16.59 -29.94
N VAL A 215 2.94 15.31 -30.30
CA VAL A 215 2.02 14.34 -29.67
C VAL A 215 2.57 13.96 -28.31
N ILE A 216 1.78 14.20 -27.27
CA ILE A 216 2.23 14.10 -25.87
C ILE A 216 1.72 12.85 -25.12
N ASN A 217 0.81 12.08 -25.70
CA ASN A 217 0.19 10.93 -25.04
C ASN A 217 0.44 9.61 -25.76
N GLN A 218 0.18 8.52 -25.06
CA GLN A 218 0.26 7.14 -25.53
C GLN A 218 -1.15 6.57 -25.66
N THR A 219 -1.62 6.37 -26.88
CA THR A 219 -3.02 6.02 -27.17
C THR A 219 -3.38 4.55 -26.91
N ALA A 220 -2.40 3.68 -26.73
CA ALA A 220 -2.58 2.25 -26.49
C ALA A 220 -1.67 1.78 -25.34
N PRO A 221 -2.00 2.15 -24.10
CA PRO A 221 -1.21 1.74 -22.95
C PRO A 221 -1.21 0.22 -22.77
N ILE A 222 -0.11 -0.32 -22.26
CA ILE A 222 0.10 -1.78 -22.27
C ILE A 222 -0.92 -2.57 -21.43
N TRP A 223 -1.54 -1.96 -20.43
CA TRP A 223 -2.57 -2.63 -19.62
C TRP A 223 -3.89 -2.88 -20.34
N THR A 224 -4.10 -2.26 -21.51
CA THR A 224 -5.27 -2.53 -22.37
C THR A 224 -5.07 -3.70 -23.32
N LYS A 225 -3.82 -4.21 -23.45
CA LYS A 225 -3.47 -5.36 -24.28
C LYS A 225 -3.70 -6.67 -23.53
N GLN A 226 -3.79 -7.78 -24.28
CA GLN A 226 -3.84 -9.09 -23.65
C GLN A 226 -2.45 -9.46 -23.06
N PRO A 227 -2.39 -10.12 -21.89
CA PRO A 227 -1.12 -10.55 -21.31
C PRO A 227 -0.26 -11.41 -22.26
N SER A 228 -0.90 -12.17 -23.16
CA SER A 228 -0.22 -13.01 -24.15
C SER A 228 0.49 -12.24 -25.27
N GLU A 229 0.20 -10.96 -25.42
CA GLU A 229 0.80 -10.06 -26.42
C GLU A 229 2.00 -9.31 -25.88
N LEU A 230 2.32 -9.49 -24.59
CA LEU A 230 3.35 -8.73 -23.87
C LEU A 230 4.48 -9.63 -23.39
N THR A 231 5.68 -9.09 -23.42
CA THR A 231 6.90 -9.70 -22.88
C THR A 231 7.25 -9.13 -21.51
N ASP A 232 8.12 -9.81 -20.77
CA ASP A 232 8.65 -9.32 -19.48
C ASP A 232 9.39 -7.98 -19.64
N GLU A 233 9.99 -7.74 -20.80
CA GLU A 233 10.65 -6.47 -21.13
C GLU A 233 9.64 -5.33 -21.26
N ASP A 234 8.47 -5.57 -21.86
CA ASP A 234 7.39 -4.57 -21.96
C ASP A 234 6.90 -4.13 -20.58
N TYR A 235 6.69 -5.09 -19.67
CA TYR A 235 6.29 -4.78 -18.29
C TYR A 235 7.36 -4.01 -17.54
N THR A 236 8.62 -4.38 -17.68
CA THR A 236 9.75 -3.72 -17.01
C THR A 236 9.94 -2.30 -17.52
N LYS A 237 9.86 -2.11 -18.85
CA LYS A 237 9.98 -0.80 -19.50
C LYS A 237 8.85 0.13 -19.05
N PHE A 238 7.62 -0.37 -19.01
CA PHE A 238 6.47 0.41 -18.56
C PHE A 238 6.59 0.79 -17.08
N TYR A 239 7.09 -0.12 -16.23
CA TYR A 239 7.37 0.20 -14.83
C TYR A 239 8.40 1.33 -14.70
N GLN A 240 9.49 1.29 -15.45
CA GLN A 240 10.50 2.33 -15.45
C GLN A 240 9.99 3.67 -15.98
N GLU A 241 9.05 3.65 -16.92
CA GLU A 241 8.38 4.86 -17.42
C GLU A 241 7.50 5.52 -16.36
N LEU A 242 6.80 4.72 -15.55
CA LEU A 242 5.96 5.23 -14.45
C LEU A 242 6.80 5.65 -13.23
N TYR A 243 7.88 4.92 -12.95
CA TYR A 243 8.71 5.06 -11.76
C TYR A 243 10.21 5.08 -12.11
N PRO A 244 10.69 6.16 -12.76
CA PRO A 244 12.04 6.21 -13.34
C PRO A 244 13.19 6.12 -12.33
N PHE A 245 12.91 6.38 -11.04
CA PHE A 245 13.91 6.31 -9.97
C PHE A 245 13.81 5.04 -9.11
N SER A 246 12.91 4.13 -9.45
CA SER A 246 12.73 2.88 -8.71
C SER A 246 13.57 1.76 -9.32
N GLU A 247 13.99 0.80 -8.47
CA GLU A 247 14.59 -0.44 -8.97
C GLU A 247 13.55 -1.28 -9.73
N PRO A 248 13.97 -2.18 -10.62
CA PRO A 248 13.06 -3.09 -11.30
C PRO A 248 12.18 -3.85 -10.31
N PRO A 249 10.90 -4.09 -10.66
CA PRO A 249 9.97 -4.78 -9.79
C PRO A 249 10.35 -6.26 -9.62
N LEU A 250 9.97 -6.86 -8.51
CA LEU A 250 10.18 -8.29 -8.24
C LEU A 250 9.37 -9.19 -9.17
N PHE A 251 8.15 -8.78 -9.44
CA PHE A 251 7.18 -9.38 -10.36
C PHE A 251 5.96 -8.47 -10.49
N TRP A 252 5.01 -8.87 -11.35
CA TRP A 252 3.79 -8.11 -11.60
C TRP A 252 2.58 -9.02 -11.75
N ILE A 253 1.41 -8.38 -11.66
CA ILE A 253 0.11 -9.00 -11.90
C ILE A 253 -0.60 -8.16 -12.94
N HIS A 254 -0.89 -8.74 -14.11
CA HIS A 254 -1.72 -8.11 -15.12
C HIS A 254 -3.19 -8.43 -14.81
N LEU A 255 -3.98 -7.39 -14.58
CA LEU A 255 -5.42 -7.47 -14.36
C LEU A 255 -6.12 -7.28 -15.70
N ASN A 256 -6.97 -8.22 -16.06
CA ASN A 256 -7.79 -8.14 -17.27
C ASN A 256 -9.09 -8.93 -17.03
N VAL A 257 -10.19 -8.23 -16.78
CA VAL A 257 -11.50 -8.76 -16.43
C VAL A 257 -12.57 -7.91 -17.09
N ASP A 258 -13.54 -8.56 -17.70
CA ASP A 258 -14.69 -7.97 -18.37
C ASP A 258 -16.04 -8.35 -17.72
N TYR A 259 -16.03 -9.35 -16.85
CA TYR A 259 -17.22 -9.80 -16.12
C TYR A 259 -16.87 -10.30 -14.72
N PRO A 260 -17.61 -9.96 -13.66
CA PRO A 260 -18.85 -9.17 -13.57
C PRO A 260 -18.65 -7.64 -13.50
N PHE A 261 -17.46 -7.16 -13.75
CA PHE A 261 -17.07 -5.75 -13.84
C PHE A 261 -15.88 -5.64 -14.79
N ASN A 262 -15.71 -4.47 -15.39
CA ASN A 262 -14.55 -4.18 -16.22
C ASN A 262 -13.39 -3.67 -15.35
N LEU A 263 -12.26 -4.37 -15.39
CA LEU A 263 -11.04 -3.99 -14.67
C LEU A 263 -9.83 -4.41 -15.49
N THR A 264 -9.03 -3.44 -15.85
CA THR A 264 -7.71 -3.65 -16.43
C THR A 264 -6.65 -2.99 -15.58
N GLY A 265 -5.39 -3.38 -15.74
CA GLY A 265 -4.32 -2.75 -14.98
C GLY A 265 -3.10 -3.65 -14.81
N ILE A 266 -2.07 -3.11 -14.22
CA ILE A 266 -0.86 -3.85 -13.87
C ILE A 266 -0.44 -3.42 -12.48
N LEU A 267 -0.36 -4.37 -11.57
CA LEU A 267 0.17 -4.19 -10.23
C LEU A 267 1.59 -4.75 -10.17
N TYR A 268 2.52 -3.96 -9.67
CA TYR A 268 3.92 -4.33 -9.50
C TYR A 268 4.28 -4.46 -8.03
N PHE A 269 5.03 -5.50 -7.71
CA PHE A 269 5.66 -5.66 -6.40
C PHE A 269 7.04 -5.01 -6.43
N PRO A 270 7.22 -3.87 -5.76
CA PRO A 270 8.52 -3.18 -5.71
C PRO A 270 9.47 -3.88 -4.75
N LYS A 271 10.77 -3.63 -4.91
CA LYS A 271 11.76 -3.90 -3.86
C LYS A 271 11.65 -2.82 -2.79
N ILE A 272 11.53 -3.23 -1.54
CA ILE A 272 11.41 -2.33 -0.39
C ILE A 272 12.80 -2.19 0.24
N LYS A 273 13.49 -1.07 -0.03
CA LYS A 273 14.81 -0.79 0.57
C LYS A 273 14.75 0.06 1.84
N ASP A 274 13.80 0.97 1.92
CA ASP A 274 13.63 1.89 3.04
C ASP A 274 12.16 2.14 3.32
N GLU A 275 11.76 2.03 4.58
CA GLU A 275 10.40 2.34 5.04
C GLU A 275 9.97 3.79 4.73
N LEU A 276 10.92 4.71 4.58
CA LEU A 276 10.68 6.13 4.23
C LEU A 276 10.34 6.34 2.75
N GLN A 277 10.67 5.42 1.84
CA GLN A 277 10.33 5.52 0.41
C GLN A 277 8.92 4.99 0.10
N LEU A 278 8.31 4.28 1.01
CA LEU A 278 6.99 3.66 0.86
C LEU A 278 5.84 4.66 0.58
N GLN A 279 6.04 5.94 0.86
CA GLN A 279 5.00 6.97 0.68
C GLN A 279 5.01 7.69 -0.68
N ARG A 280 6.03 7.51 -1.52
CA ARG A 280 6.21 8.33 -2.74
C ARG A 280 5.58 7.75 -3.99
N ASN A 281 5.54 6.44 -4.12
CA ASN A 281 5.06 5.78 -5.34
C ASN A 281 3.74 5.09 -5.01
N LYS A 282 2.69 5.49 -5.71
CA LYS A 282 1.34 5.02 -5.45
C LYS A 282 0.77 4.31 -6.67
N ILE A 283 -0.24 3.49 -6.46
CA ILE A 283 -1.05 2.96 -7.54
C ILE A 283 -1.86 4.11 -8.14
N GLN A 284 -1.81 4.26 -9.46
CA GLN A 284 -2.55 5.26 -10.20
C GLN A 284 -3.88 4.68 -10.66
N LEU A 285 -4.98 5.36 -10.33
CA LEU A 285 -6.32 4.98 -10.76
C LEU A 285 -6.72 5.76 -12.00
N TYR A 286 -7.19 5.02 -12.98
CA TYR A 286 -7.77 5.53 -14.22
C TYR A 286 -9.23 5.09 -14.35
N SER A 287 -10.00 5.85 -15.09
CA SER A 287 -11.30 5.44 -15.61
C SER A 287 -11.36 5.79 -17.09
N ARG A 288 -11.45 4.77 -17.93
CA ARG A 288 -11.38 4.92 -19.39
C ARG A 288 -10.13 5.67 -19.84
N GLN A 289 -8.97 5.27 -19.26
CA GLN A 289 -7.65 5.85 -19.56
C GLN A 289 -7.48 7.32 -19.14
N VAL A 290 -8.46 7.92 -18.46
CA VAL A 290 -8.34 9.24 -17.82
C VAL A 290 -7.81 9.05 -16.41
N PHE A 291 -6.77 9.76 -16.03
CA PHE A 291 -6.27 9.75 -14.65
C PHE A 291 -7.30 10.35 -13.69
N ILE A 292 -7.58 9.63 -12.61
CA ILE A 292 -8.54 10.01 -11.58
C ILE A 292 -7.80 10.47 -10.32
N THR A 293 -7.04 9.56 -9.71
CA THR A 293 -6.34 9.81 -8.43
C THR A 293 -5.24 8.77 -8.22
N ASP A 294 -4.32 9.07 -7.35
CA ASP A 294 -3.36 8.12 -6.78
C ASP A 294 -3.73 7.72 -5.33
N GLU A 295 -4.84 8.20 -4.82
CA GLU A 295 -5.42 7.79 -3.54
C GLU A 295 -6.47 6.70 -3.76
N VAL A 296 -6.01 5.45 -3.81
CA VAL A 296 -6.83 4.27 -4.12
C VAL A 296 -7.39 3.57 -2.90
N LYS A 297 -7.48 4.28 -1.77
CA LYS A 297 -8.10 3.77 -0.54
C LYS A 297 -9.50 3.23 -0.86
N ASP A 298 -9.85 2.09 -0.31
CA ASP A 298 -11.08 1.33 -0.55
C ASP A 298 -11.12 0.51 -1.86
N VAL A 299 -10.45 0.93 -2.94
CA VAL A 299 -10.34 0.14 -4.19
C VAL A 299 -9.32 -0.98 -4.03
N VAL A 300 -8.19 -0.66 -3.43
CA VAL A 300 -7.12 -1.61 -3.14
C VAL A 300 -7.09 -1.87 -1.64
N PRO A 301 -6.95 -3.13 -1.18
CA PRO A 301 -6.76 -3.44 0.22
C PRO A 301 -5.60 -2.66 0.83
N GLU A 302 -5.72 -2.28 2.10
CA GLU A 302 -4.72 -1.45 2.78
C GLU A 302 -3.32 -2.08 2.76
N PHE A 303 -3.23 -3.39 2.95
CA PHE A 303 -1.95 -4.11 2.92
C PHE A 303 -1.29 -4.16 1.53
N LEU A 304 -2.02 -3.82 0.46
CA LEU A 304 -1.52 -3.73 -0.91
C LEU A 304 -1.25 -2.28 -1.36
N MET A 305 -1.47 -1.28 -0.50
CA MET A 305 -1.23 0.13 -0.85
C MET A 305 0.26 0.46 -1.08
N LEU A 306 1.15 -0.45 -0.70
CA LEU A 306 2.59 -0.35 -0.98
C LEU A 306 2.97 -0.85 -2.38
N LEU A 307 2.04 -1.44 -3.12
CA LEU A 307 2.26 -1.81 -4.51
C LEU A 307 2.32 -0.57 -5.40
N HIS A 308 3.01 -0.72 -6.51
CA HIS A 308 3.04 0.26 -7.59
C HIS A 308 2.14 -0.20 -8.74
N GLY A 309 1.83 0.69 -9.67
CA GLY A 309 1.15 0.31 -10.90
C GLY A 309 -0.04 1.17 -11.29
N VAL A 310 -0.89 0.60 -12.11
CA VAL A 310 -2.08 1.24 -12.65
C VAL A 310 -3.29 0.33 -12.52
N ILE A 311 -4.43 0.93 -12.25
CA ILE A 311 -5.74 0.30 -12.28
C ILE A 311 -6.65 1.16 -13.15
N ASP A 312 -7.36 0.57 -14.08
CA ASP A 312 -8.33 1.24 -14.93
C ASP A 312 -9.67 0.49 -14.90
N SER A 313 -10.72 1.17 -14.48
CA SER A 313 -12.06 0.59 -14.42
C SER A 313 -13.14 1.64 -14.68
N PRO A 314 -14.01 1.42 -15.67
CA PRO A 314 -15.17 2.28 -15.90
C PRO A 314 -16.29 2.09 -14.88
N ASP A 315 -16.25 1.00 -14.10
CA ASP A 315 -17.31 0.62 -13.16
C ASP A 315 -17.11 1.17 -11.75
N ILE A 316 -15.99 1.87 -11.51
CA ILE A 316 -15.76 2.56 -10.24
C ILE A 316 -16.61 3.84 -10.23
N PRO A 317 -17.57 3.99 -9.29
CA PRO A 317 -18.39 5.17 -9.21
C PRO A 317 -17.56 6.38 -8.76
N LEU A 318 -17.56 7.41 -9.62
CA LEU A 318 -16.87 8.65 -9.40
C LEU A 318 -17.88 9.75 -9.03
N ASN A 319 -17.45 10.71 -8.21
CA ASN A 319 -18.20 11.95 -8.03
C ASN A 319 -18.18 12.79 -9.33
N VAL A 320 -18.93 13.88 -9.35
CA VAL A 320 -19.03 14.76 -10.53
C VAL A 320 -17.67 15.33 -10.95
N SER A 321 -16.82 15.68 -9.98
CA SER A 321 -15.45 16.18 -10.25
C SER A 321 -14.45 15.07 -10.57
N ARG A 322 -14.84 13.81 -10.52
CA ARG A 322 -13.96 12.63 -10.66
C ARG A 322 -12.76 12.62 -9.71
N SER A 323 -12.76 13.44 -8.67
CA SER A 323 -11.65 13.57 -7.73
C SER A 323 -11.76 12.63 -6.53
N PHE A 324 -12.94 12.08 -6.27
CA PHE A 324 -13.21 11.22 -5.12
C PHE A 324 -13.99 9.98 -5.53
N LEU A 325 -13.65 8.87 -4.87
CA LEU A 325 -14.32 7.59 -5.00
C LEU A 325 -15.56 7.57 -4.09
N GLN A 326 -16.64 6.97 -4.58
CA GLN A 326 -17.80 6.67 -3.76
C GLN A 326 -17.70 5.22 -3.28
N ALA A 327 -17.81 5.01 -1.96
CA ALA A 327 -17.85 3.67 -1.40
C ALA A 327 -19.12 2.93 -1.88
N ASP A 328 -18.94 1.96 -2.77
CA ASP A 328 -20.03 1.20 -3.40
C ASP A 328 -19.74 -0.30 -3.39
N ALA A 329 -20.77 -1.08 -3.69
CA ALA A 329 -20.71 -2.53 -3.86
C ALA A 329 -19.73 -2.96 -4.97
N ALA A 330 -19.60 -2.17 -6.04
CA ALA A 330 -18.64 -2.42 -7.12
C ALA A 330 -17.20 -2.33 -6.63
N VAL A 331 -16.87 -1.30 -5.87
CA VAL A 331 -15.53 -1.10 -5.27
C VAL A 331 -15.15 -2.29 -4.38
N LYS A 332 -16.07 -2.78 -3.54
CA LYS A 332 -15.84 -3.95 -2.68
C LYS A 332 -15.58 -5.24 -3.49
N LYS A 333 -16.27 -5.42 -4.64
CA LYS A 333 -16.03 -6.56 -5.52
C LYS A 333 -14.65 -6.49 -6.16
N ILE A 334 -14.24 -5.32 -6.64
CA ILE A 334 -12.91 -5.07 -7.21
C ILE A 334 -11.83 -5.35 -6.16
N ASN A 335 -11.97 -4.81 -4.94
CA ASN A 335 -11.07 -5.05 -3.82
C ASN A 335 -10.90 -6.56 -3.53
N THR A 336 -12.01 -7.28 -3.40
CA THR A 336 -12.00 -8.74 -3.17
C THR A 336 -11.31 -9.50 -4.32
N TYR A 337 -11.53 -9.06 -5.57
CA TYR A 337 -10.90 -9.67 -6.74
C TYR A 337 -9.38 -9.44 -6.75
N ILE A 338 -8.94 -8.21 -6.48
CA ILE A 338 -7.49 -7.88 -6.40
C ILE A 338 -6.84 -8.72 -5.30
N THR A 339 -7.44 -8.78 -4.11
CA THR A 339 -6.97 -9.63 -3.00
C THR A 339 -6.76 -11.08 -3.44
N LYS A 340 -7.76 -11.64 -4.12
CA LYS A 340 -7.69 -13.01 -4.65
C LYS A 340 -6.55 -13.16 -5.66
N LYS A 341 -6.45 -12.26 -6.63
CA LYS A 341 -5.42 -12.34 -7.69
C LYS A 341 -4.00 -12.23 -7.14
N VAL A 342 -3.80 -11.41 -6.12
CA VAL A 342 -2.51 -11.30 -5.43
C VAL A 342 -2.18 -12.63 -4.73
N ALA A 343 -3.12 -13.19 -3.98
CA ALA A 343 -2.90 -14.48 -3.30
C ALA A 343 -2.63 -15.62 -4.31
N ASP A 344 -3.39 -15.68 -5.40
CA ASP A 344 -3.22 -16.68 -6.47
C ASP A 344 -1.83 -16.55 -7.13
N LYS A 345 -1.35 -15.32 -7.37
CA LYS A 345 -0.02 -15.07 -7.95
C LYS A 345 1.11 -15.48 -7.02
N LEU A 346 1.00 -15.15 -5.74
CA LEU A 346 1.96 -15.56 -4.72
C LEU A 346 2.03 -17.09 -4.63
N ALA A 347 0.88 -17.77 -4.62
CA ALA A 347 0.81 -19.23 -4.62
C ALA A 347 1.37 -19.86 -5.91
N GLU A 348 1.20 -19.20 -7.06
CA GLU A 348 1.81 -19.61 -8.32
C GLU A 348 3.33 -19.55 -8.25
N LEU A 349 3.89 -18.40 -7.80
CA LEU A 349 5.33 -18.20 -7.65
C LEU A 349 5.94 -19.24 -6.71
N PHE A 350 5.31 -19.45 -5.56
CA PHE A 350 5.74 -20.45 -4.58
C PHE A 350 5.82 -21.87 -5.16
N ARG A 351 4.81 -22.27 -5.96
CA ARG A 351 4.77 -23.62 -6.56
C ARG A 351 5.71 -23.79 -7.74
N LYS A 352 5.92 -22.74 -8.55
CA LYS A 352 6.77 -22.81 -9.75
C LYS A 352 8.25 -22.75 -9.43
N ASP A 353 8.64 -21.93 -8.47
CA ASP A 353 10.03 -21.65 -8.13
C ASP A 353 10.14 -21.33 -6.64
N ARG A 354 10.26 -22.38 -5.82
CA ARG A 354 10.39 -22.28 -4.37
C ARG A 354 11.62 -21.47 -3.96
N GLU A 355 12.77 -21.73 -4.57
CA GLU A 355 14.02 -21.05 -4.24
C GLU A 355 13.95 -19.56 -4.60
N GLY A 356 13.46 -19.23 -5.78
CA GLY A 356 13.24 -17.85 -6.18
C GLY A 356 12.20 -17.11 -5.32
N TYR A 357 11.22 -17.82 -4.77
CA TYR A 357 10.25 -17.26 -3.82
C TYR A 357 10.92 -16.95 -2.47
N GLU A 358 11.75 -17.87 -1.96
CA GLU A 358 12.53 -17.67 -0.73
C GLU A 358 13.48 -16.47 -0.83
N GLN A 359 14.17 -16.31 -1.97
CA GLN A 359 15.06 -15.17 -2.23
C GLN A 359 14.33 -13.82 -2.22
N LYS A 360 13.05 -13.81 -2.58
CA LYS A 360 12.20 -12.61 -2.57
C LYS A 360 11.48 -12.38 -1.24
N TRP A 361 11.60 -13.34 -0.31
CA TRP A 361 10.79 -13.31 0.93
C TRP A 361 11.08 -12.08 1.80
N SER A 362 12.30 -11.59 1.84
CA SER A 362 12.66 -10.36 2.56
C SER A 362 11.82 -9.15 2.11
N ASP A 363 11.48 -9.08 0.83
CA ASP A 363 10.72 -7.98 0.25
C ASP A 363 9.20 -8.22 0.32
N ILE A 364 8.74 -9.46 0.06
CA ILE A 364 7.30 -9.78 -0.02
C ILE A 364 6.69 -10.21 1.32
N GLY A 365 7.49 -10.66 2.26
CA GLY A 365 7.00 -11.18 3.55
C GLY A 365 6.19 -10.18 4.36
N LEU A 366 6.54 -8.90 4.28
CA LEU A 366 5.78 -7.81 4.91
C LEU A 366 4.34 -7.74 4.36
N PHE A 367 4.17 -7.77 3.03
CA PHE A 367 2.85 -7.76 2.39
C PHE A 367 2.01 -8.97 2.78
N VAL A 368 2.64 -10.16 2.76
CA VAL A 368 1.95 -11.40 3.10
C VAL A 368 1.50 -11.40 4.55
N LYS A 369 2.39 -11.08 5.50
CA LYS A 369 2.06 -11.02 6.93
C LYS A 369 1.00 -9.95 7.21
N TYR A 370 1.13 -8.75 6.62
CA TYR A 370 0.13 -7.70 6.81
C TYR A 370 -1.24 -8.08 6.24
N GLY A 371 -1.26 -8.70 5.07
CA GLY A 371 -2.48 -9.23 4.47
C GLY A 371 -3.14 -10.30 5.34
N MET A 372 -2.36 -11.23 5.90
CA MET A 372 -2.86 -12.26 6.80
C MET A 372 -3.43 -11.66 8.10
N LEU A 373 -2.85 -10.57 8.60
CA LEU A 373 -3.34 -9.85 9.78
C LEU A 373 -4.63 -9.07 9.51
N SER A 374 -4.81 -8.56 8.29
CA SER A 374 -5.86 -7.62 7.93
C SER A 374 -7.10 -8.27 7.33
N ASP A 375 -6.97 -9.46 6.70
CA ASP A 375 -8.04 -10.11 5.94
C ASP A 375 -8.03 -11.64 6.15
N ASP A 376 -9.08 -12.18 6.78
CA ASP A 376 -9.20 -13.61 7.04
C ASP A 376 -9.24 -14.46 5.76
N LYS A 377 -9.81 -13.94 4.67
CA LYS A 377 -9.86 -14.66 3.38
C LYS A 377 -8.47 -14.73 2.75
N PHE A 378 -7.68 -13.67 2.92
CA PHE A 378 -6.28 -13.68 2.49
C PHE A 378 -5.45 -14.62 3.37
N TYR A 379 -5.69 -14.64 4.70
CA TYR A 379 -5.06 -15.61 5.60
C TYR A 379 -5.27 -17.05 5.12
N ASP A 380 -6.52 -17.44 4.84
CA ASP A 380 -6.84 -18.79 4.37
C ASP A 380 -6.14 -19.19 3.07
N ARG A 381 -5.82 -18.21 2.21
CA ARG A 381 -5.10 -18.43 0.95
C ARG A 381 -3.59 -18.43 1.09
N ALA A 382 -3.07 -17.67 2.06
CA ALA A 382 -1.64 -17.43 2.23
C ALA A 382 -0.99 -18.36 3.27
N LYS A 383 -1.77 -19.02 4.15
CA LYS A 383 -1.27 -19.85 5.25
C LYS A 383 -0.33 -20.98 4.82
N ASP A 384 -0.51 -21.49 3.59
CA ASP A 384 0.31 -22.60 3.06
C ASP A 384 1.56 -22.12 2.28
N ILE A 385 1.69 -20.79 2.09
CA ILE A 385 2.80 -20.18 1.35
C ILE A 385 3.57 -19.13 2.15
N VAL A 386 3.11 -18.79 3.34
CA VAL A 386 3.85 -17.91 4.25
C VAL A 386 5.09 -18.61 4.75
N LEU A 387 6.23 -17.90 4.72
CA LEU A 387 7.50 -18.45 5.16
C LEU A 387 7.91 -17.92 6.52
N VAL A 388 8.58 -18.77 7.26
CA VAL A 388 9.34 -18.45 8.46
C VAL A 388 10.78 -18.89 8.25
N GLN A 389 11.73 -18.18 8.85
CA GLN A 389 13.15 -18.48 8.74
C GLN A 389 13.72 -18.82 10.09
N ASP A 390 14.52 -19.90 10.17
CA ASP A 390 15.22 -20.26 11.39
C ASP A 390 16.57 -19.54 11.53
N THR A 391 17.23 -19.73 12.66
CA THR A 391 18.55 -19.13 12.94
C THR A 391 19.70 -19.74 12.14
N THR A 392 19.44 -20.77 11.34
CA THR A 392 20.38 -21.36 10.38
C THR A 392 20.15 -20.86 8.94
N ASP A 393 19.31 -19.83 8.77
CA ASP A 393 18.92 -19.23 7.51
C ASP A 393 18.04 -20.09 6.59
N LYS A 394 17.49 -21.18 7.09
CA LYS A 394 16.62 -22.06 6.34
C LYS A 394 15.16 -21.56 6.39
N TYR A 395 14.48 -21.58 5.25
CA TYR A 395 13.08 -21.21 5.13
C TYR A 395 12.17 -22.44 5.22
N TYR A 396 11.01 -22.24 5.83
CA TYR A 396 9.95 -23.23 5.97
C TYR A 396 8.59 -22.57 5.80
N THR A 397 7.59 -23.30 5.33
CA THR A 397 6.20 -22.95 5.61
C THR A 397 5.88 -23.24 7.07
N LEU A 398 4.75 -22.74 7.57
CA LEU A 398 4.34 -23.03 8.96
C LEU A 398 4.16 -24.53 9.22
N ASN A 399 3.59 -25.25 8.26
CA ASN A 399 3.38 -26.70 8.37
C ASN A 399 4.73 -27.46 8.35
N GLU A 400 5.61 -27.14 7.40
CA GLU A 400 6.96 -27.72 7.33
C GLU A 400 7.75 -27.50 8.62
N TYR A 401 7.62 -26.29 9.21
CA TYR A 401 8.32 -25.99 10.46
C TYR A 401 7.74 -26.77 11.65
N GLN A 402 6.41 -26.86 11.76
CA GLN A 402 5.78 -27.68 12.80
C GLN A 402 6.19 -29.16 12.69
N GLU A 403 6.22 -29.70 11.48
CA GLU A 403 6.70 -31.08 11.25
C GLU A 403 8.18 -31.24 11.64
N HIS A 404 9.01 -30.26 11.32
CA HIS A 404 10.44 -30.27 11.64
C HIS A 404 10.70 -30.30 13.15
N ILE A 405 9.92 -29.55 13.94
CA ILE A 405 10.16 -29.42 15.38
C ILE A 405 9.35 -30.42 16.25
N GLN A 406 8.35 -31.10 15.70
CA GLN A 406 7.39 -31.90 16.47
C GLN A 406 8.00 -32.97 17.37
N ALA A 407 9.18 -33.52 16.99
CA ALA A 407 9.84 -34.58 17.76
C ALA A 407 10.47 -34.05 19.07
N ASN A 408 10.98 -32.80 19.06
CA ASN A 408 11.77 -32.26 20.16
C ASN A 408 11.10 -31.12 20.92
N GLN A 409 10.14 -30.42 20.30
CA GLN A 409 9.55 -29.17 20.82
C GLN A 409 8.06 -29.31 21.16
N LYS A 410 7.67 -30.47 21.70
CA LYS A 410 6.39 -30.66 22.39
C LYS A 410 6.58 -30.62 23.89
N ASP A 411 5.67 -29.94 24.58
CA ASP A 411 5.60 -29.90 26.02
C ASP A 411 4.85 -31.13 26.58
N LYS A 412 4.81 -31.26 27.92
CA LYS A 412 4.07 -32.31 28.63
C LYS A 412 2.56 -32.37 28.33
N ASN A 413 1.98 -31.29 27.78
CA ASN A 413 0.56 -31.17 27.40
C ASN A 413 0.35 -31.42 25.91
N GLU A 414 1.32 -31.96 25.20
CA GLU A 414 1.29 -32.18 23.74
C GLU A 414 1.15 -30.87 22.92
N GLN A 415 1.49 -29.71 23.49
CA GLN A 415 1.54 -28.47 22.77
C GLN A 415 2.89 -28.33 22.04
N THR A 416 2.85 -27.90 20.79
CA THR A 416 4.03 -27.55 20.02
C THR A 416 4.54 -26.17 20.46
N VAL A 417 5.76 -26.11 20.97
CA VAL A 417 6.39 -24.87 21.43
C VAL A 417 7.33 -24.38 20.34
N ILE A 418 6.96 -23.30 19.67
CA ILE A 418 7.79 -22.62 18.69
C ILE A 418 8.69 -21.62 19.41
N LEU A 419 9.98 -21.88 19.41
CA LEU A 419 10.97 -20.95 19.96
C LEU A 419 11.33 -19.90 18.92
N TYR A 420 11.51 -18.65 19.36
CA TYR A 420 11.89 -17.57 18.46
C TYR A 420 12.86 -16.58 19.11
N THR A 421 13.59 -15.86 18.26
CA THR A 421 14.43 -14.72 18.62
C THR A 421 14.01 -13.48 17.83
N THR A 422 14.09 -12.31 18.47
CA THR A 422 13.87 -11.00 17.83
C THR A 422 15.16 -10.27 17.50
N ASP A 423 16.28 -10.75 18.06
CA ASP A 423 17.63 -10.23 17.83
C ASP A 423 18.63 -11.40 18.04
N PRO A 424 19.01 -12.10 16.95
CA PRO A 424 19.91 -13.26 17.05
C PRO A 424 21.27 -12.92 17.62
N GLU A 425 21.77 -11.70 17.44
CA GLU A 425 23.08 -11.29 17.95
C GLU A 425 23.01 -11.02 19.45
N ALA A 426 22.08 -10.19 19.89
CA ALA A 426 21.89 -9.87 21.30
C ALA A 426 21.44 -11.06 22.13
N GLN A 427 20.72 -12.01 21.53
CA GLN A 427 20.19 -13.22 22.16
C GLN A 427 21.02 -14.48 21.85
N HIS A 428 22.23 -14.33 21.31
CA HIS A 428 23.05 -15.43 20.83
C HIS A 428 23.23 -16.56 21.86
N GLY A 429 23.51 -16.23 23.12
CA GLY A 429 23.70 -17.23 24.18
C GLY A 429 22.47 -18.09 24.43
N TYR A 430 21.27 -17.53 24.36
CA TYR A 430 20.00 -18.26 24.51
C TYR A 430 19.69 -19.12 23.28
N VAL A 431 19.95 -18.55 22.08
CA VAL A 431 19.80 -19.30 20.82
C VAL A 431 20.72 -20.52 20.83
N GLN A 432 22.00 -20.34 21.18
CA GLN A 432 22.95 -21.43 21.23
C GLN A 432 22.55 -22.50 22.25
N ALA A 433 22.12 -22.12 23.45
CA ALA A 433 21.65 -23.06 24.47
C ALA A 433 20.42 -23.89 24.01
N ALA A 434 19.54 -23.28 23.20
CA ALA A 434 18.41 -23.99 22.59
C ALA A 434 18.87 -24.96 21.48
N LEU A 435 19.79 -24.53 20.61
CA LEU A 435 20.38 -25.36 19.55
C LEU A 435 21.15 -26.56 20.11
N ASP A 436 21.92 -26.38 21.19
CA ASP A 436 22.69 -27.44 21.86
C ASP A 436 21.78 -28.55 22.43
N ARG A 437 20.50 -28.23 22.69
CA ARG A 437 19.45 -29.18 23.07
C ARG A 437 18.70 -29.77 21.89
N GLY A 438 19.11 -29.50 20.67
CA GLY A 438 18.46 -29.94 19.44
C GLY A 438 17.13 -29.24 19.16
N TYR A 439 16.90 -28.05 19.74
CA TYR A 439 15.75 -27.23 19.41
C TYR A 439 16.04 -26.34 18.19
N SER A 440 15.02 -26.04 17.43
CA SER A 440 15.06 -25.05 16.35
C SER A 440 14.49 -23.71 16.83
N VAL A 441 15.05 -22.60 16.35
CA VAL A 441 14.67 -21.24 16.77
C VAL A 441 14.37 -20.41 15.53
N LEU A 442 13.20 -19.77 15.46
CA LEU A 442 12.82 -18.88 14.38
C LEU A 442 13.39 -17.46 14.58
N LYS A 443 13.69 -16.79 13.48
CA LYS A 443 13.93 -15.35 13.44
C LYS A 443 12.60 -14.64 13.21
N LEU A 444 12.09 -13.96 14.23
CA LEU A 444 10.88 -13.14 14.17
C LEU A 444 11.22 -11.72 14.63
N ASN A 445 11.89 -10.96 13.75
CA ASN A 445 12.47 -9.65 14.02
C ASN A 445 11.84 -8.52 13.20
N ALA A 446 10.82 -8.81 12.39
CA ALA A 446 10.10 -7.80 11.64
C ALA A 446 9.06 -7.08 12.53
N VAL A 447 8.72 -5.83 12.16
CA VAL A 447 7.80 -4.96 12.91
C VAL A 447 6.42 -5.62 13.14
N LEU A 448 5.93 -6.41 12.21
CA LEU A 448 4.63 -7.08 12.31
C LEU A 448 4.66 -8.39 13.10
N ASP A 449 5.84 -8.94 13.41
CA ASP A 449 5.95 -10.27 14.01
C ASP A 449 5.27 -10.43 15.38
N PRO A 450 5.26 -9.43 16.29
CA PRO A 450 4.51 -9.55 17.54
C PRO A 450 3.00 -9.78 17.33
N HIS A 451 2.40 -9.06 16.37
CA HIS A 451 0.99 -9.24 16.01
C HIS A 451 0.76 -10.56 15.28
N PHE A 452 1.69 -10.94 14.41
CA PHE A 452 1.62 -12.19 13.66
C PHE A 452 1.70 -13.41 14.57
N ILE A 453 2.58 -13.41 15.58
CA ILE A 453 2.63 -14.44 16.62
C ILE A 453 1.28 -14.56 17.33
N GLY A 454 0.69 -13.45 17.76
CA GLY A 454 -0.61 -13.44 18.44
C GLY A 454 -1.74 -14.02 17.59
N GLN A 455 -1.75 -13.74 16.28
CA GLN A 455 -2.70 -14.31 15.34
C GLN A 455 -2.47 -15.82 15.14
N LEU A 456 -1.21 -16.23 14.97
CA LEU A 456 -0.88 -17.65 14.77
C LEU A 456 -1.27 -18.51 15.98
N GLU A 457 -1.06 -18.03 17.20
CA GLU A 457 -1.51 -18.76 18.43
C GLU A 457 -3.03 -18.91 18.50
N GLN A 458 -3.79 -17.97 17.92
CA GLN A 458 -5.25 -18.08 17.85
C GLN A 458 -5.73 -19.01 16.72
N LYS A 459 -5.00 -19.07 15.61
CA LYS A 459 -5.40 -19.80 14.40
C LYS A 459 -4.86 -21.24 14.36
N LEU A 460 -3.72 -21.50 15.00
CA LEU A 460 -3.08 -22.81 15.05
C LEU A 460 -3.49 -23.57 16.31
N GLU A 461 -3.90 -24.80 16.15
CA GLU A 461 -4.29 -25.64 17.30
C GLU A 461 -3.05 -26.15 18.04
N LYS A 462 -3.05 -26.08 19.34
CA LYS A 462 -2.00 -26.59 20.22
C LYS A 462 -0.59 -26.07 19.88
N VAL A 463 -0.49 -24.80 19.52
CA VAL A 463 0.77 -24.11 19.25
C VAL A 463 0.93 -22.94 20.21
N THR A 464 2.10 -22.79 20.77
CA THR A 464 2.50 -21.62 21.55
C THR A 464 3.87 -21.13 21.12
N PHE A 465 4.07 -19.81 21.18
CA PHE A 465 5.36 -19.19 20.86
C PHE A 465 6.03 -18.73 22.14
N LYS A 466 7.32 -19.09 22.31
CA LYS A 466 8.15 -18.61 23.41
C LYS A 466 9.46 -18.04 22.88
N ARG A 467 9.80 -16.81 23.33
CA ARG A 467 11.09 -16.23 22.97
C ARG A 467 12.20 -16.94 23.77
N VAL A 468 13.35 -17.16 23.14
CA VAL A 468 14.44 -17.96 23.71
C VAL A 468 14.96 -17.48 25.08
N ASP A 469 14.74 -16.20 25.40
CA ASP A 469 15.16 -15.58 26.65
C ASP A 469 14.00 -15.36 27.64
N ALA A 470 12.84 -15.98 27.39
CA ALA A 470 11.67 -15.88 28.27
C ALA A 470 11.83 -16.68 29.56
N ASP A 471 12.60 -17.75 29.53
CA ASP A 471 12.92 -18.60 30.67
C ASP A 471 14.25 -19.31 30.44
N THR A 472 14.74 -20.06 31.45
CA THR A 472 15.87 -20.97 31.27
C THR A 472 15.52 -22.03 30.23
N VAL A 473 16.51 -22.46 29.43
CA VAL A 473 16.26 -23.35 28.29
C VAL A 473 15.55 -24.65 28.68
N GLY A 474 15.76 -25.14 29.91
CA GLY A 474 15.08 -26.33 30.46
C GLY A 474 13.58 -26.13 30.73
N LYS A 475 13.14 -24.89 30.92
CA LYS A 475 11.75 -24.52 31.19
C LYS A 475 11.02 -23.95 29.98
N LEU A 476 11.76 -23.59 28.91
CA LEU A 476 11.12 -23.10 27.69
C LEU A 476 10.12 -24.12 27.13
N ILE A 477 10.49 -25.42 27.19
CA ILE A 477 9.64 -26.55 26.83
C ILE A 477 9.51 -27.45 28.04
N GLU A 478 8.37 -27.37 28.70
CA GLU A 478 8.11 -28.17 29.92
C GLU A 478 8.00 -29.65 29.57
N LYS A 479 8.99 -30.42 29.99
CA LYS A 479 9.03 -31.90 29.89
C LYS A 479 8.88 -32.51 31.27
N ASP A 480 8.51 -33.77 31.33
CA ASP A 480 8.39 -34.53 32.60
C ASP A 480 9.76 -34.87 33.25
N GLU A 481 10.84 -34.55 32.55
CA GLU A 481 12.20 -34.75 33.05
C GLU A 481 12.58 -33.66 34.06
N THR A 482 12.91 -34.06 35.26
CA THR A 482 13.43 -33.17 36.31
C THR A 482 14.91 -33.44 36.53
N THR A 483 15.73 -32.37 36.45
CA THR A 483 17.15 -32.46 36.82
C THR A 483 17.26 -32.42 38.35
N GLU A 484 17.93 -33.40 38.93
CA GLU A 484 18.16 -33.43 40.37
C GLU A 484 19.17 -32.34 40.80
N SER A 485 18.91 -31.75 41.93
CA SER A 485 19.80 -30.74 42.52
C SER A 485 20.88 -31.39 43.38
N VAL A 486 22.11 -30.94 43.18
CA VAL A 486 23.22 -31.33 44.06
C VAL A 486 23.23 -30.58 45.39
N LEU A 487 22.41 -29.51 45.54
CA LEU A 487 22.26 -28.70 46.74
C LEU A 487 21.07 -29.14 47.57
N SER A 488 21.22 -29.13 48.89
CA SER A 488 20.10 -29.28 49.84
C SER A 488 19.19 -28.03 49.78
N ASP A 489 17.96 -28.17 50.29
CA ASP A 489 17.00 -27.03 50.33
C ASP A 489 17.49 -25.91 51.24
N ASP A 490 18.22 -26.22 52.30
CA ASP A 490 18.90 -25.22 53.17
C ASP A 490 19.96 -24.47 52.40
N ASP A 491 20.78 -25.14 51.59
CA ASP A 491 21.82 -24.51 50.78
C ASP A 491 21.21 -23.65 49.66
N LYS A 492 20.09 -24.09 49.03
CA LYS A 492 19.36 -23.26 48.06
C LYS A 492 18.85 -22.00 48.69
N THR A 493 18.31 -22.07 49.91
CA THR A 493 17.82 -20.91 50.65
C THR A 493 18.95 -19.94 50.95
N LYS A 494 20.08 -20.43 51.48
CA LYS A 494 21.28 -19.61 51.73
C LYS A 494 21.81 -18.95 50.45
N LEU A 495 21.90 -19.72 49.36
CA LEU A 495 22.38 -19.20 48.08
C LEU A 495 21.43 -18.08 47.53
N THR A 496 20.12 -18.26 47.70
CA THR A 496 19.15 -17.23 47.34
C THR A 496 19.36 -15.94 48.12
N GLU A 497 19.60 -16.01 49.41
CA GLU A 497 19.86 -14.86 50.27
C GLU A 497 21.16 -14.14 49.89
N VAL A 498 22.25 -14.88 49.61
CA VAL A 498 23.53 -14.31 49.17
C VAL A 498 23.37 -13.53 47.86
N TYR A 499 22.67 -14.11 46.87
CA TYR A 499 22.42 -13.45 45.58
C TYR A 499 21.49 -12.24 45.74
N LYS A 500 20.41 -12.33 46.54
CA LYS A 500 19.54 -11.19 46.83
C LYS A 500 20.34 -10.02 47.45
N ALA A 501 21.21 -10.29 48.43
CA ALA A 501 22.05 -9.29 49.03
C ALA A 501 23.08 -8.69 48.06
N ALA A 502 23.68 -9.52 47.20
CA ALA A 502 24.64 -9.08 46.19
C ALA A 502 24.02 -8.26 45.04
N ILE A 503 22.78 -8.56 44.65
CA ILE A 503 22.05 -7.87 43.57
C ILE A 503 21.41 -6.59 44.09
N ASN A 504 20.84 -6.62 45.29
CA ASN A 504 20.19 -5.50 45.98
C ASN A 504 19.24 -4.69 45.05
N ASN A 505 18.34 -5.39 44.33
CA ASN A 505 17.37 -4.81 43.43
C ASN A 505 15.99 -5.51 43.56
N GLU A 506 14.97 -4.77 43.98
CA GLU A 506 13.62 -5.27 44.25
C GLU A 506 12.88 -5.75 42.99
N HIS A 507 13.31 -5.30 41.81
CA HIS A 507 12.74 -5.71 40.53
C HIS A 507 13.34 -6.99 39.97
N MET A 508 14.29 -7.62 40.70
CA MET A 508 14.95 -8.87 40.31
C MET A 508 14.56 -10.00 41.28
N GLN A 509 13.81 -10.96 40.76
CA GLN A 509 13.43 -12.15 41.52
C GLN A 509 14.52 -13.20 41.41
N VAL A 510 15.16 -13.54 42.52
CA VAL A 510 16.19 -14.57 42.57
C VAL A 510 15.57 -15.93 42.89
N GLN A 511 15.87 -16.93 42.08
CA GLN A 511 15.51 -18.35 42.30
C GLN A 511 16.71 -19.25 42.03
N VAL A 512 16.80 -20.32 42.81
CA VAL A 512 17.87 -21.33 42.63
C VAL A 512 17.26 -22.56 41.95
N GLU A 513 17.82 -22.95 40.81
CA GLU A 513 17.31 -23.99 39.94
C GLU A 513 18.33 -25.07 39.69
N ALA A 514 17.89 -26.33 39.60
CA ALA A 514 18.72 -27.43 39.19
C ALA A 514 18.79 -27.48 37.65
N LEU A 515 19.79 -26.80 37.07
CA LEU A 515 20.05 -26.81 35.62
C LEU A 515 21.20 -27.77 35.29
N SER A 516 21.52 -27.93 34.01
CA SER A 516 22.72 -28.71 33.64
C SER A 516 23.97 -28.05 34.22
N PRO A 517 24.93 -28.81 34.69
CA PRO A 517 26.23 -28.28 35.16
C PRO A 517 26.99 -27.47 34.08
N GLN A 518 26.65 -27.70 32.81
CA GLN A 518 27.25 -27.01 31.66
C GLN A 518 26.53 -25.69 31.31
N ASP A 519 25.30 -25.49 31.82
CA ASP A 519 24.57 -24.23 31.65
C ASP A 519 25.29 -23.14 32.47
N ALA A 520 25.04 -21.87 32.11
CA ALA A 520 25.64 -20.71 32.78
C ALA A 520 25.34 -20.72 34.30
N PRO A 521 26.28 -20.20 35.15
CA PRO A 521 26.09 -20.13 36.59
C PRO A 521 24.89 -19.28 37.02
N VAL A 522 24.61 -18.23 36.26
CA VAL A 522 23.45 -17.33 36.44
C VAL A 522 22.85 -17.03 35.08
N ILE A 523 21.55 -17.08 34.99
CA ILE A 523 20.77 -16.74 33.78
C ILE A 523 19.74 -15.67 34.19
N VAL A 524 19.66 -14.59 33.42
CA VAL A 524 18.68 -13.53 33.63
C VAL A 524 17.63 -13.60 32.54
N THR A 525 16.37 -13.75 32.91
CA THR A 525 15.25 -13.89 31.96
C THR A 525 14.18 -12.81 32.20
N VAL A 526 13.42 -12.52 31.18
CA VAL A 526 12.25 -11.60 31.26
C VAL A 526 11.01 -12.39 30.96
N PRO A 527 9.98 -12.39 31.84
CA PRO A 527 8.74 -13.11 31.59
C PRO A 527 8.10 -12.73 30.25
N GLU A 528 7.64 -13.74 29.51
CA GLU A 528 7.10 -13.59 28.14
C GLU A 528 6.00 -12.54 28.08
N PHE A 529 5.10 -12.50 29.06
CA PHE A 529 4.02 -11.51 29.12
C PHE A 529 4.54 -10.05 29.12
N MET A 530 5.53 -9.73 29.98
CA MET A 530 6.10 -8.39 30.09
C MET A 530 6.77 -7.97 28.78
N ARG A 531 7.38 -8.92 28.12
CA ARG A 531 8.09 -8.72 26.88
C ARG A 531 7.16 -8.46 25.71
N ARG A 532 6.12 -9.28 25.53
CA ARG A 532 5.10 -9.06 24.51
C ARG A 532 4.43 -7.69 24.64
N MET A 533 4.22 -7.26 25.87
CA MET A 533 3.65 -5.96 26.14
C MET A 533 4.57 -4.84 25.68
N LYS A 534 5.90 -4.96 25.88
CA LYS A 534 6.89 -4.00 25.38
C LYS A 534 6.97 -3.99 23.83
N ASP A 535 6.97 -5.16 23.23
CA ASP A 535 7.05 -5.28 21.78
C ASP A 535 5.81 -4.67 21.11
N MET A 536 4.61 -4.88 21.68
CA MET A 536 3.38 -4.21 21.24
C MET A 536 3.42 -2.68 21.41
N GLN A 537 4.01 -2.18 22.49
CA GLN A 537 4.17 -0.73 22.71
C GLN A 537 5.08 -0.06 21.67
N ARG A 538 6.09 -0.76 21.16
CA ARG A 538 6.98 -0.25 20.10
C ARG A 538 6.28 -0.12 18.75
N VAL A 539 5.32 -1.00 18.47
CA VAL A 539 4.61 -1.05 17.19
C VAL A 539 3.36 -0.15 17.19
N GLY A 540 2.68 -0.02 18.33
CA GLY A 540 1.50 0.83 18.46
C GLY A 540 1.86 2.29 18.67
N GLY A 541 2.11 3.03 17.60
CA GLY A 541 2.42 4.46 17.63
C GLY A 541 1.49 5.28 18.54
N GLY A 542 1.96 5.63 19.70
CA GLY A 542 1.73 6.86 20.45
C GLY A 542 0.32 7.26 20.95
N GLY A 543 -0.75 6.54 20.72
CA GLY A 543 -2.10 7.10 20.94
C GLY A 543 -2.96 6.52 22.05
N GLY A 544 -2.76 5.30 22.47
CA GLY A 544 -3.75 4.62 23.31
C GLY A 544 -3.26 4.00 24.63
N MET A 545 -1.97 3.80 24.82
CA MET A 545 -1.43 3.00 25.93
C MET A 545 -0.47 3.73 26.89
N GLN A 546 -0.39 5.05 26.82
CA GLN A 546 0.27 5.87 27.87
C GLN A 546 -0.38 5.72 29.27
N MET A 547 -1.51 5.02 29.33
CA MET A 547 -2.23 4.80 30.59
C MET A 547 -1.60 3.72 31.49
N PHE A 548 -0.68 2.92 30.96
CA PHE A 548 0.05 1.90 31.72
C PHE A 548 1.49 2.28 32.01
N GLY A 549 1.84 3.51 32.18
CA GLY A 549 3.12 4.03 32.65
C GLY A 549 4.32 3.08 32.40
N SER A 550 5.53 3.48 32.51
CA SER A 550 6.70 2.59 32.48
C SER A 550 6.56 1.55 33.62
N LEU A 551 5.97 0.39 33.31
CA LEU A 551 6.05 -0.73 34.23
C LEU A 551 7.52 -1.05 34.45
N PRO A 552 7.99 -1.11 35.70
CA PRO A 552 9.38 -1.45 35.98
C PRO A 552 9.68 -2.83 35.40
N ASP A 553 10.87 -2.96 34.80
CA ASP A 553 11.33 -4.22 34.27
C ASP A 553 11.47 -5.24 35.39
N SER A 554 10.63 -6.27 35.39
CA SER A 554 10.76 -7.40 36.29
C SER A 554 11.61 -8.46 35.62
N TYR A 555 12.71 -8.84 36.26
CA TYR A 555 13.64 -9.87 35.78
C TYR A 555 13.63 -11.06 36.73
N THR A 556 13.79 -12.27 36.17
CA THR A 556 14.06 -13.47 36.94
C THR A 556 15.54 -13.81 36.84
N VAL A 557 16.19 -13.95 37.97
CA VAL A 557 17.60 -14.34 38.08
C VAL A 557 17.64 -15.78 38.53
N SER A 558 17.87 -16.70 37.60
CA SER A 558 17.99 -18.13 37.88
C SER A 558 19.44 -18.50 38.16
N VAL A 559 19.72 -18.91 39.39
CA VAL A 559 21.04 -19.36 39.82
C VAL A 559 21.11 -20.89 39.66
N ASN A 560 22.09 -21.37 38.92
CA ASN A 560 22.26 -22.80 38.64
C ASN A 560 22.86 -23.52 39.86
N ALA A 561 22.03 -24.31 40.55
CA ALA A 561 22.42 -25.10 41.72
C ALA A 561 23.51 -26.13 41.44
N ASN A 562 23.57 -26.64 40.21
CA ASN A 562 24.49 -27.68 39.79
C ASN A 562 25.82 -27.15 39.21
N HIS A 563 25.91 -25.85 39.02
CA HIS A 563 27.15 -25.24 38.52
C HIS A 563 28.21 -25.12 39.64
N PRO A 564 29.51 -25.37 39.40
CA PRO A 564 30.57 -25.31 40.41
C PRO A 564 30.66 -23.93 41.13
N VAL A 565 30.28 -22.84 40.48
CA VAL A 565 30.24 -21.50 41.08
C VAL A 565 29.26 -21.43 42.26
N ALA A 566 28.15 -22.14 42.23
CA ALA A 566 27.18 -22.16 43.34
C ALA A 566 27.80 -22.70 44.62
N GLN A 567 28.56 -23.79 44.52
CA GLN A 567 29.28 -24.38 45.66
C GLN A 567 30.38 -23.45 46.17
N ARG A 568 31.11 -22.79 45.24
CA ARG A 568 32.14 -21.80 45.64
C ARG A 568 31.55 -20.59 46.37
N VAL A 569 30.39 -20.12 45.98
CA VAL A 569 29.70 -19.00 46.66
C VAL A 569 29.30 -19.43 48.08
N LEU A 570 28.74 -20.65 48.24
CA LEU A 570 28.34 -21.17 49.54
C LEU A 570 29.52 -21.47 50.47
N ALA A 571 30.69 -21.82 49.93
CA ALA A 571 31.90 -22.09 50.69
C ALA A 571 32.58 -20.79 51.22
N GLN A 572 32.21 -19.63 50.71
CA GLN A 572 32.76 -18.32 51.14
C GLN A 572 31.75 -17.59 52.04
N GLU A 573 32.15 -17.28 53.26
CA GLU A 573 31.28 -16.58 54.19
C GLU A 573 31.31 -15.06 54.02
N GLY A 574 30.18 -14.40 54.30
CA GLY A 574 30.04 -12.92 54.35
C GLY A 574 30.28 -12.23 53.02
N GLU A 575 31.06 -11.16 53.02
CA GLU A 575 31.32 -10.30 51.86
C GLU A 575 32.00 -11.01 50.67
N ALA A 576 32.81 -12.02 50.93
CA ALA A 576 33.53 -12.74 49.87
C ALA A 576 32.58 -13.55 49.00
N GLY A 577 31.59 -14.22 49.60
CA GLY A 577 30.53 -14.91 48.88
C GLY A 577 29.68 -13.94 48.06
N GLN A 578 29.29 -12.79 48.63
CA GLN A 578 28.53 -11.75 47.93
C GLN A 578 29.32 -11.16 46.74
N LYS A 579 30.60 -10.93 46.86
CA LYS A 579 31.45 -10.45 45.75
C LYS A 579 31.50 -11.46 44.59
N LEU A 580 31.61 -12.75 44.88
CA LEU A 580 31.60 -13.80 43.86
C LEU A 580 30.23 -13.94 43.20
N ALA A 581 29.15 -13.90 43.98
CA ALA A 581 27.77 -13.90 43.48
C ALA A 581 27.52 -12.69 42.56
N LYS A 582 27.97 -11.50 42.98
CA LYS A 582 27.88 -10.27 42.17
C LYS A 582 28.64 -10.39 40.86
N GLN A 583 29.86 -10.99 40.89
CA GLN A 583 30.64 -11.23 39.69
C GLN A 583 29.92 -12.15 38.70
N ALA A 584 29.32 -13.26 39.17
CA ALA A 584 28.59 -14.18 38.35
C ALA A 584 27.29 -13.56 37.75
N PHE A 585 26.62 -12.75 38.56
CA PHE A 585 25.44 -12.00 38.12
C PHE A 585 25.78 -10.94 37.06
N ASP A 586 26.84 -10.14 37.29
CA ASP A 586 27.26 -9.13 36.34
C ASP A 586 27.78 -9.74 35.03
N LEU A 587 28.37 -10.94 35.07
CA LEU A 587 28.72 -11.72 33.89
C LEU A 587 27.48 -12.10 33.07
N ALA A 588 26.41 -12.50 33.75
CA ALA A 588 25.14 -12.78 33.08
C ALA A 588 24.52 -11.53 32.45
N LEU A 589 24.56 -10.40 33.11
CA LEU A 589 24.12 -9.12 32.55
C LEU A 589 25.00 -8.68 31.36
N LEU A 590 26.31 -8.88 31.43
CA LEU A 590 27.24 -8.56 30.35
C LEU A 590 26.92 -9.37 29.09
N SER A 591 26.68 -10.68 29.24
CA SER A 591 26.35 -11.57 28.12
C SER A 591 25.07 -11.16 27.38
N GLN A 592 24.22 -10.36 28.00
CA GLN A 592 22.97 -9.83 27.43
C GLN A 592 23.05 -8.36 27.02
N GLY A 593 24.22 -7.75 27.07
CA GLY A 593 24.39 -6.32 26.79
C GLY A 593 23.67 -5.38 27.77
N MET A 594 23.25 -5.91 28.93
CA MET A 594 22.55 -5.16 29.97
C MET A 594 23.48 -4.46 30.94
N LEU A 595 24.74 -4.89 31.05
CA LEU A 595 25.73 -4.30 31.93
C LEU A 595 26.38 -3.07 31.27
N LYS A 596 26.11 -1.87 31.79
CA LYS A 596 26.54 -0.60 31.19
C LYS A 596 27.04 0.38 32.27
N GLY A 597 27.77 1.43 31.83
CA GLY A 597 28.18 2.54 32.67
C GLY A 597 29.09 2.13 33.82
N GLU A 598 28.83 2.65 35.04
CA GLU A 598 29.61 2.40 36.23
C GLU A 598 29.68 0.90 36.59
N ALA A 599 28.57 0.20 36.50
CA ALA A 599 28.50 -1.24 36.79
C ALA A 599 29.41 -2.07 35.87
N LEU A 600 29.55 -1.72 34.59
CA LEU A 600 30.51 -2.34 33.68
C LEU A 600 31.95 -2.06 34.07
N THR A 601 32.24 -0.80 34.46
CA THR A 601 33.58 -0.41 34.89
C THR A 601 34.01 -1.17 36.15
N ASP A 602 33.11 -1.30 37.12
CA ASP A 602 33.36 -2.04 38.35
C ASP A 602 33.50 -3.55 38.12
N PHE A 603 32.71 -4.10 37.21
CA PHE A 603 32.84 -5.49 36.80
C PHE A 603 34.24 -5.76 36.19
N VAL A 604 34.71 -4.88 35.29
CA VAL A 604 36.03 -5.02 34.65
C VAL A 604 37.15 -4.94 35.71
N LYS A 605 37.07 -4.02 36.68
CA LYS A 605 38.03 -3.94 37.78
C LYS A 605 38.06 -5.23 38.59
N ARG A 606 36.91 -5.70 39.08
CA ARG A 606 36.81 -6.96 39.83
C ARG A 606 37.30 -8.18 39.02
N SER A 607 37.03 -8.19 37.70
CA SER A 607 37.53 -9.26 36.84
C SER A 607 39.08 -9.23 36.77
N ALA A 608 39.69 -8.05 36.66
CA ALA A 608 41.13 -7.91 36.66
C ALA A 608 41.74 -8.35 38.00
N ASP A 609 41.12 -7.98 39.13
CA ASP A 609 41.58 -8.42 40.46
C ASP A 609 41.52 -9.95 40.62
N LEU A 610 40.47 -10.59 40.09
CA LEU A 610 40.35 -12.04 40.10
C LEU A 610 41.41 -12.77 39.26
N LEU A 611 41.88 -12.17 38.17
CA LEU A 611 42.97 -12.73 37.35
C LEU A 611 44.35 -12.58 37.99
N THR A 612 44.49 -11.70 38.96
CA THR A 612 45.75 -11.47 39.68
C THR A 612 45.79 -12.13 41.04
N ALA A 613 44.66 -12.65 41.52
CA ALA A 613 44.60 -13.43 42.76
C ALA A 613 45.13 -14.86 42.52
N GLU A 614 46.24 -15.26 43.13
CA GLU A 614 46.79 -16.62 43.15
C GLU A 614 45.89 -17.59 43.91
#